data_0c8a0a5e3af85420d24aa80c7a2dc2ce
#
_entry.id   0c8a0a5e3af85420d24aa80c7a2dc2ce
#
_cell.length_a   1.000
_cell.length_b   1.000
_cell.length_c   1.000
_cell.angle_alpha   90.00
_cell.angle_beta   90.00
_cell.angle_gamma   90.00
#
_symmetry.space_group_name_H-M   'P 1'
#
loop_
_entity.id
_entity.type
_entity.pdbx_description
1 polymer ?
#
loop_
_entity_poly.entity_id
_entity_poly.type
_entity_poly.pdbx_seq_one_letter_code
_entity_poly.pdbx_strand_id
1 'polypeptide(L)'
;MSVGSISNRNDYNIYFQLSSGKRINRAADDAAGLAIAHKLLKQENGLNVGAQNAKDGIGALNVADGAMGGMMDYLQRINELSIRSMNGLYSDSDRATFQAEIDGMLGGIQSLAKNTSFNEQKLLDGSMADMHLATNPNGGGLDIHMENTTLKSLGLAGFNVTGDFDLNAISNAMDKVSKARSNLGAVTNRLDHTYNYNQLASENVLASRSRIEDLDMPKAISEKKKQDALAEYRTMMLRRKLNEDTLVARMFQ
;
A
#
# COMPACT_ATOMS: atom_id res chain seq x y z
N MET A 1 -51.50 21.80 -20.61
CA MET A 1 -50.13 21.53 -20.08
C MET A 1 -49.92 20.05 -19.94
N SER A 2 -48.92 19.51 -20.62
CA SER A 2 -48.77 18.07 -20.85
C SER A 2 -48.29 17.31 -19.62
N VAL A 3 -49.16 16.51 -19.03
CA VAL A 3 -48.87 15.55 -17.96
C VAL A 3 -47.86 14.47 -18.40
N GLY A 4 -47.64 14.32 -19.70
CA GLY A 4 -46.73 13.33 -20.29
C GLY A 4 -45.22 13.57 -20.09
N SER A 5 -44.81 14.85 -19.84
CA SER A 5 -43.39 15.18 -19.72
C SER A 5 -42.79 14.89 -18.33
N ILE A 6 -43.60 14.83 -17.28
CA ILE A 6 -43.15 14.59 -15.89
C ILE A 6 -42.96 13.09 -15.64
N SER A 7 -43.84 12.26 -16.20
CA SER A 7 -43.76 10.79 -16.10
C SER A 7 -42.47 10.27 -16.78
N ASN A 8 -42.15 10.79 -17.96
CA ASN A 8 -40.99 10.35 -18.75
C ASN A 8 -39.63 10.70 -18.10
N ARG A 9 -39.56 11.78 -17.31
CA ARG A 9 -38.33 12.17 -16.61
C ARG A 9 -38.06 11.28 -15.38
N ASN A 10 -39.09 10.89 -14.64
CA ASN A 10 -38.95 9.99 -13.49
C ASN A 10 -38.59 8.56 -13.93
N ASP A 11 -39.19 8.06 -15.00
CA ASP A 11 -38.90 6.76 -15.55
C ASP A 11 -37.45 6.67 -16.04
N TYR A 12 -36.96 7.70 -16.76
CA TYR A 12 -35.58 7.78 -17.22
C TYR A 12 -34.58 7.79 -16.04
N ASN A 13 -34.90 8.47 -14.93
CA ASN A 13 -34.05 8.54 -13.76
C ASN A 13 -33.93 7.17 -13.04
N ILE A 14 -35.04 6.43 -12.89
CA ILE A 14 -35.04 5.10 -12.29
C ILE A 14 -34.27 4.09 -13.15
N TYR A 15 -34.43 4.12 -14.48
CA TYR A 15 -33.67 3.28 -15.38
C TYR A 15 -32.18 3.56 -15.29
N PHE A 16 -31.78 4.82 -15.20
CA PHE A 16 -30.40 5.21 -15.07
C PHE A 16 -29.80 4.77 -13.72
N GLN A 17 -30.55 4.90 -12.63
CA GLN A 17 -30.15 4.43 -11.30
C GLN A 17 -30.02 2.91 -11.24
N LEU A 18 -30.96 2.17 -11.85
CA LEU A 18 -30.90 0.71 -11.93
C LEU A 18 -29.73 0.22 -12.78
N SER A 19 -29.39 0.92 -13.84
CA SER A 19 -28.27 0.55 -14.72
C SER A 19 -26.91 0.83 -14.10
N SER A 20 -26.80 1.90 -13.30
CA SER A 20 -25.56 2.28 -12.62
C SER A 20 -25.37 1.60 -11.26
N GLY A 21 -26.46 1.08 -10.66
CA GLY A 21 -26.47 0.58 -9.28
C GLY A 21 -26.36 1.67 -8.22
N LYS A 22 -26.40 2.95 -8.62
CA LYS A 22 -26.20 4.11 -7.74
C LYS A 22 -27.47 4.94 -7.59
N ARG A 23 -27.75 5.35 -6.37
CA ARG A 23 -28.83 6.28 -6.04
C ARG A 23 -28.50 7.70 -6.48
N ILE A 24 -27.24 8.11 -6.31
CA ILE A 24 -26.73 9.44 -6.66
C ILE A 24 -25.81 9.30 -7.88
N ASN A 25 -26.27 9.74 -9.04
CA ASN A 25 -25.48 9.69 -10.27
C ASN A 25 -25.03 11.09 -10.73
N ARG A 26 -25.80 12.12 -10.39
CA ARG A 26 -25.56 13.50 -10.81
C ARG A 26 -25.70 14.45 -9.63
N ALA A 27 -25.03 15.59 -9.71
CA ALA A 27 -25.16 16.64 -8.71
C ALA A 27 -26.62 17.13 -8.54
N ALA A 28 -27.46 16.97 -9.57
CA ALA A 28 -28.88 17.29 -9.53
C ALA A 28 -29.70 16.34 -8.65
N ASP A 29 -29.21 15.11 -8.39
CA ASP A 29 -29.90 14.12 -7.56
C ASP A 29 -29.68 14.43 -6.07
N ASP A 30 -28.43 14.69 -5.67
CA ASP A 30 -28.03 15.06 -4.30
C ASP A 30 -26.61 15.66 -4.32
N ALA A 31 -26.51 16.98 -4.38
CA ALA A 31 -25.22 17.68 -4.44
C ALA A 31 -24.39 17.48 -3.16
N ALA A 32 -25.02 17.43 -2.00
CA ALA A 32 -24.35 17.26 -0.72
C ALA A 32 -23.83 15.81 -0.57
N GLY A 33 -24.69 14.83 -0.85
CA GLY A 33 -24.32 13.41 -0.84
C GLY A 33 -23.21 13.09 -1.82
N LEU A 34 -23.26 13.63 -3.03
CA LEU A 34 -22.21 13.45 -4.04
C LEU A 34 -20.87 14.04 -3.59
N ALA A 35 -20.87 15.23 -3.00
CA ALA A 35 -19.65 15.85 -2.48
C ALA A 35 -19.01 15.02 -1.35
N ILE A 36 -19.82 14.44 -0.46
CA ILE A 36 -19.36 13.54 0.60
C ILE A 36 -18.82 12.25 -0.01
N ALA A 37 -19.54 11.62 -0.96
CA ALA A 37 -19.11 10.40 -1.64
C ALA A 37 -17.76 10.58 -2.34
N HIS A 38 -17.53 11.71 -3.02
CA HIS A 38 -16.24 12.02 -3.64
C HIS A 38 -15.11 12.21 -2.62
N LYS A 39 -15.38 12.81 -1.44
CA LYS A 39 -14.37 12.91 -0.37
C LYS A 39 -14.01 11.53 0.18
N LEU A 40 -15.00 10.68 0.39
CA LEU A 40 -14.80 9.30 0.84
C LEU A 40 -14.05 8.48 -0.21
N LEU A 41 -14.38 8.62 -1.50
CA LEU A 41 -13.65 7.97 -2.59
C LEU A 41 -12.17 8.39 -2.63
N LYS A 42 -11.90 9.69 -2.47
CA LYS A 42 -10.51 10.19 -2.38
C LYS A 42 -9.78 9.55 -1.18
N GLN A 43 -10.46 9.47 -0.04
CA GLN A 43 -9.88 8.88 1.17
C GLN A 43 -9.63 7.38 1.01
N GLU A 44 -10.58 6.63 0.45
CA GLU A 44 -10.47 5.20 0.14
C GLU A 44 -9.28 4.93 -0.79
N ASN A 45 -9.20 5.64 -1.92
CA ASN A 45 -8.09 5.50 -2.86
C ASN A 45 -6.74 5.83 -2.20
N GLY A 46 -6.68 6.87 -1.37
CA GLY A 46 -5.49 7.23 -0.63
C GLY A 46 -5.05 6.17 0.39
N LEU A 47 -6.00 5.53 1.09
CA LEU A 47 -5.73 4.43 2.01
C LEU A 47 -5.22 3.19 1.26
N ASN A 48 -5.82 2.86 0.12
CA ASN A 48 -5.39 1.74 -0.71
C ASN A 48 -3.96 1.93 -1.25
N VAL A 49 -3.65 3.13 -1.75
CA VAL A 49 -2.28 3.47 -2.18
C VAL A 49 -1.32 3.44 -1.00
N GLY A 50 -1.73 4.00 0.16
CA GLY A 50 -0.92 3.95 1.38
C GLY A 50 -0.64 2.53 1.87
N ALA A 51 -1.61 1.62 1.76
CA ALA A 51 -1.42 0.19 2.04
C ALA A 51 -0.41 -0.44 1.06
N GLN A 52 -0.53 -0.16 -0.23
CA GLN A 52 0.40 -0.67 -1.22
C GLN A 52 1.83 -0.16 -0.97
N ASN A 53 1.99 1.14 -0.70
CA ASN A 53 3.30 1.73 -0.36
C ASN A 53 3.90 1.08 0.89
N ALA A 54 3.09 0.79 1.92
CA ALA A 54 3.56 0.08 3.11
C ALA A 54 4.10 -1.31 2.77
N LYS A 55 3.41 -2.05 1.89
CA LYS A 55 3.83 -3.37 1.42
C LYS A 55 5.12 -3.32 0.60
N ASP A 56 5.25 -2.32 -0.26
CA ASP A 56 6.47 -2.11 -1.04
C ASP A 56 7.67 -1.75 -0.13
N GLY A 57 7.41 -0.93 0.90
CA GLY A 57 8.38 -0.64 1.95
C GLY A 57 8.84 -1.87 2.71
N ILE A 58 7.92 -2.76 3.11
CA ILE A 58 8.26 -4.04 3.74
C ILE A 58 9.14 -4.89 2.82
N GLY A 59 8.84 -4.90 1.52
CA GLY A 59 9.68 -5.57 0.52
C GLY A 59 11.12 -5.05 0.49
N ALA A 60 11.29 -3.73 0.49
CA ALA A 60 12.61 -3.09 0.53
C ALA A 60 13.38 -3.41 1.82
N LEU A 61 12.68 -3.36 2.98
CA LEU A 61 13.30 -3.67 4.28
C LEU A 61 13.72 -5.15 4.39
N ASN A 62 12.94 -6.06 3.85
CA ASN A 62 13.30 -7.49 3.81
C ASN A 62 14.54 -7.76 2.95
N VAL A 63 14.71 -7.04 1.84
CA VAL A 63 15.93 -7.11 1.02
C VAL A 63 17.14 -6.59 1.80
N ALA A 64 17.00 -5.48 2.51
CA ALA A 64 18.06 -4.92 3.34
C ALA A 64 18.41 -5.84 4.52
N ASP A 65 17.41 -6.39 5.23
CA ASP A 65 17.62 -7.31 6.36
C ASP A 65 18.30 -8.61 5.90
N GLY A 66 17.90 -9.16 4.75
CA GLY A 66 18.54 -10.34 4.18
C GLY A 66 20.03 -10.12 3.85
N ALA A 67 20.38 -8.97 3.29
CA ALA A 67 21.76 -8.61 3.03
C ALA A 67 22.57 -8.42 4.33
N MET A 68 21.99 -7.76 5.34
CA MET A 68 22.61 -7.60 6.65
C MET A 68 22.77 -8.96 7.38
N GLY A 69 21.86 -9.92 7.16
CA GLY A 69 22.01 -11.29 7.62
C GLY A 69 23.28 -11.93 7.08
N GLY A 70 23.49 -11.87 5.76
CA GLY A 70 24.72 -12.36 5.14
C GLY A 70 26.00 -11.64 5.62
N MET A 71 25.91 -10.32 5.87
CA MET A 71 27.02 -9.58 6.49
C MET A 71 27.35 -10.10 7.91
N MET A 72 26.34 -10.43 8.69
CA MET A 72 26.53 -10.97 10.05
C MET A 72 27.26 -12.33 10.00
N ASP A 73 26.92 -13.20 9.04
CA ASP A 73 27.59 -14.48 8.86
C ASP A 73 29.08 -14.28 8.51
N TYR A 74 29.41 -13.34 7.63
CA TYR A 74 30.81 -12.98 7.35
C TYR A 74 31.53 -12.41 8.57
N LEU A 75 30.90 -11.52 9.35
CA LEU A 75 31.48 -10.95 10.56
C LEU A 75 31.77 -12.02 11.62
N GLN A 76 30.86 -12.98 11.80
CA GLN A 76 31.09 -14.10 12.72
C GLN A 76 32.30 -14.93 12.29
N ARG A 77 32.42 -15.23 10.99
CA ARG A 77 33.56 -15.99 10.49
C ARG A 77 34.88 -15.22 10.59
N ILE A 78 34.87 -13.90 10.33
CA ILE A 78 36.03 -13.02 10.54
C ILE A 78 36.44 -13.06 12.03
N ASN A 79 35.48 -13.00 12.95
CA ASN A 79 35.76 -13.09 14.39
C ASN A 79 36.43 -14.41 14.77
N GLU A 80 35.93 -15.54 14.25
CA GLU A 80 36.52 -16.85 14.48
C GLU A 80 37.99 -16.92 14.01
N LEU A 81 38.26 -16.45 12.79
CA LEU A 81 39.62 -16.45 12.24
C LEU A 81 40.54 -15.49 12.98
N SER A 82 40.03 -14.36 13.39
CA SER A 82 40.78 -13.38 14.20
C SER A 82 41.19 -13.96 15.56
N ILE A 83 40.27 -14.66 16.25
CA ILE A 83 40.60 -15.36 17.49
C ILE A 83 41.63 -16.45 17.26
N ARG A 84 41.53 -17.21 16.18
CA ARG A 84 42.54 -18.22 15.82
C ARG A 84 43.92 -17.60 15.58
N SER A 85 43.98 -16.45 14.88
CA SER A 85 45.26 -15.78 14.58
C SER A 85 45.99 -15.27 15.85
N MET A 86 45.26 -15.05 16.95
CA MET A 86 45.85 -14.67 18.24
C MET A 86 46.57 -15.83 18.91
N ASN A 87 46.36 -17.06 18.51
CA ASN A 87 47.05 -18.21 19.08
C ASN A 87 48.53 -18.21 18.65
N GLY A 88 49.44 -18.16 19.61
CA GLY A 88 50.88 -18.15 19.37
C GLY A 88 51.49 -19.42 18.71
N LEU A 89 50.67 -20.45 18.48
CA LEU A 89 51.10 -21.68 17.77
C LEU A 89 51.14 -21.51 16.25
N TYR A 90 50.47 -20.46 15.71
CA TYR A 90 50.45 -20.22 14.25
C TYR A 90 51.64 -19.35 13.82
N SER A 91 52.24 -19.75 12.71
CA SER A 91 53.32 -19.00 12.06
C SER A 91 52.77 -17.74 11.36
N ASP A 92 53.66 -16.82 11.00
CA ASP A 92 53.29 -15.64 10.22
C ASP A 92 52.71 -16.02 8.85
N SER A 93 53.13 -17.14 8.26
CA SER A 93 52.55 -17.68 7.02
C SER A 93 51.13 -18.16 7.20
N ASP A 94 50.82 -18.78 8.35
CA ASP A 94 49.44 -19.21 8.68
C ASP A 94 48.53 -18.00 8.90
N ARG A 95 49.00 -16.97 9.59
CA ARG A 95 48.30 -15.71 9.80
C ARG A 95 48.02 -14.97 8.48
N ALA A 96 48.99 -15.00 7.54
CA ALA A 96 48.79 -14.44 6.21
C ALA A 96 47.71 -15.20 5.43
N THR A 97 47.58 -16.52 5.62
CA THR A 97 46.51 -17.32 5.04
C THR A 97 45.13 -16.94 5.64
N PHE A 98 45.05 -16.77 6.98
CA PHE A 98 43.83 -16.28 7.61
C PHE A 98 43.46 -14.88 7.13
N GLN A 99 44.45 -13.98 6.95
CA GLN A 99 44.20 -12.65 6.41
C GLN A 99 43.61 -12.69 5.00
N ALA A 100 44.11 -13.54 4.13
CA ALA A 100 43.58 -13.69 2.77
C ALA A 100 42.08 -14.15 2.77
N GLU A 101 41.73 -15.06 3.71
CA GLU A 101 40.32 -15.47 3.88
C GLU A 101 39.46 -14.29 4.44
N ILE A 102 40.01 -13.55 5.40
CA ILE A 102 39.35 -12.35 5.98
C ILE A 102 39.14 -11.28 4.91
N ASP A 103 40.13 -10.98 4.09
CA ASP A 103 40.03 -10.02 2.98
C ASP A 103 38.95 -10.39 1.99
N GLY A 104 38.80 -11.68 1.67
CA GLY A 104 37.73 -12.19 0.84
C GLY A 104 36.36 -11.92 1.45
N MET A 105 36.18 -12.12 2.77
CA MET A 105 34.92 -11.86 3.47
C MET A 105 34.64 -10.37 3.64
N LEU A 106 35.65 -9.54 3.91
CA LEU A 106 35.52 -8.09 3.91
C LEU A 106 35.09 -7.59 2.51
N GLY A 107 35.64 -8.14 1.45
CA GLY A 107 35.20 -7.89 0.08
C GLY A 107 33.73 -8.27 -0.13
N GLY A 108 33.29 -9.41 0.43
CA GLY A 108 31.90 -9.85 0.44
C GLY A 108 30.96 -8.86 1.13
N ILE A 109 31.32 -8.41 2.34
CA ILE A 109 30.56 -7.39 3.09
C ILE A 109 30.44 -6.09 2.28
N GLN A 110 31.57 -5.63 1.71
CA GLN A 110 31.57 -4.41 0.89
C GLN A 110 30.71 -4.55 -0.36
N SER A 111 30.71 -5.74 -0.98
CA SER A 111 29.86 -6.05 -2.13
C SER A 111 28.38 -6.04 -1.76
N LEU A 112 28.00 -6.66 -0.63
CA LEU A 112 26.64 -6.62 -0.12
C LEU A 112 26.20 -5.18 0.18
N ALA A 113 27.05 -4.38 0.85
CA ALA A 113 26.75 -2.99 1.17
C ALA A 113 26.51 -2.13 -0.08
N LYS A 114 27.32 -2.31 -1.14
CA LYS A 114 27.23 -1.51 -2.36
C LYS A 114 26.19 -1.99 -3.35
N ASN A 115 25.93 -3.31 -3.40
CA ASN A 115 25.09 -3.89 -4.43
C ASN A 115 23.66 -4.15 -3.99
N THR A 116 23.36 -4.13 -2.69
CA THR A 116 21.99 -4.26 -2.20
C THR A 116 21.18 -3.05 -2.62
N SER A 117 20.20 -3.29 -3.49
CA SER A 117 19.32 -2.25 -4.01
C SER A 117 17.90 -2.78 -4.15
N PHE A 118 16.95 -1.87 -4.06
CA PHE A 118 15.54 -2.11 -4.34
C PHE A 118 15.08 -1.04 -5.32
N ASN A 119 14.53 -1.46 -6.45
CA ASN A 119 14.11 -0.55 -7.53
C ASN A 119 15.20 0.49 -7.89
N GLU A 120 16.43 0.01 -8.13
CA GLU A 120 17.65 0.80 -8.46
C GLU A 120 18.18 1.70 -7.34
N GLN A 121 17.47 1.81 -6.23
CA GLN A 121 17.91 2.60 -5.07
C GLN A 121 18.80 1.76 -4.15
N LYS A 122 19.97 2.27 -3.83
CA LYS A 122 20.90 1.62 -2.89
C LYS A 122 20.41 1.80 -1.47
N LEU A 123 20.38 0.68 -0.71
CA LEU A 123 19.80 0.70 0.64
C LEU A 123 20.85 0.80 1.74
N LEU A 124 22.09 0.30 1.52
CA LEU A 124 23.07 0.03 2.57
C LEU A 124 24.40 0.78 2.41
N ASP A 125 24.57 1.52 1.31
CA ASP A 125 25.83 2.22 1.01
C ASP A 125 25.93 3.62 1.62
N GLY A 126 24.85 4.10 2.25
CA GLY A 126 24.75 5.43 2.85
C GLY A 126 24.38 6.55 1.87
N SER A 127 24.07 6.22 0.60
CA SER A 127 23.56 7.21 -0.36
C SER A 127 22.16 7.68 -0.02
N MET A 128 21.36 6.81 0.60
CA MET A 128 20.02 7.10 1.10
C MET A 128 20.03 7.03 2.64
N ALA A 129 20.04 8.19 3.30
CA ALA A 129 19.98 8.24 4.76
C ALA A 129 18.56 8.00 5.28
N ASP A 130 17.57 8.59 4.64
CA ASP A 130 16.16 8.51 5.03
C ASP A 130 15.28 8.20 3.82
N MET A 131 14.41 7.20 3.98
CA MET A 131 13.40 6.82 2.99
C MET A 131 12.02 7.24 3.50
N HIS A 132 11.37 8.17 2.81
CA HIS A 132 9.99 8.56 3.14
C HIS A 132 8.99 7.65 2.45
N LEU A 133 8.14 6.98 3.24
CA LEU A 133 7.04 6.15 2.77
C LEU A 133 5.71 6.84 3.04
N ALA A 134 5.04 7.32 1.98
CA ALA A 134 3.71 7.92 2.07
C ALA A 134 2.65 6.85 2.32
N THR A 135 2.24 6.67 3.57
CA THR A 135 1.26 5.66 3.98
C THR A 135 -0.12 6.22 4.29
N ASN A 136 -0.27 7.54 4.32
CA ASN A 136 -1.52 8.23 4.60
C ASN A 136 -2.15 8.85 3.33
N PRO A 137 -3.49 9.00 3.27
CA PRO A 137 -4.18 9.62 2.13
C PRO A 137 -3.76 11.06 1.79
N ASN A 138 -3.11 11.75 2.74
CA ASN A 138 -2.65 13.14 2.59
C ASN A 138 -1.15 13.23 2.23
N GLY A 139 -0.49 12.11 1.92
CA GLY A 139 0.93 12.06 1.60
C GLY A 139 1.85 12.03 2.82
N GLY A 140 1.32 12.12 4.04
CA GLY A 140 2.09 11.86 5.26
C GLY A 140 2.41 10.37 5.40
N GLY A 141 3.45 10.05 6.18
CA GLY A 141 3.86 8.67 6.29
C GLY A 141 4.92 8.39 7.33
N LEU A 142 5.78 7.45 7.03
CA LEU A 142 6.86 6.99 7.88
C LEU A 142 8.20 7.30 7.23
N ASP A 143 9.08 7.97 7.96
CA ASP A 143 10.48 8.13 7.60
C ASP A 143 11.26 6.95 8.18
N ILE A 144 12.00 6.27 7.32
CA ILE A 144 12.78 5.08 7.64
C ILE A 144 14.24 5.45 7.49
N HIS A 145 14.97 5.43 8.61
CA HIS A 145 16.40 5.64 8.59
C HIS A 145 17.13 4.38 8.13
N MET A 146 17.93 4.53 7.06
CA MET A 146 18.73 3.45 6.49
C MET A 146 20.18 3.59 6.96
N GLU A 147 20.69 2.55 7.60
CA GLU A 147 22.04 2.55 8.14
C GLU A 147 23.08 2.28 7.05
N ASN A 148 24.19 3.02 7.10
CA ASN A 148 25.34 2.78 6.24
C ASN A 148 26.17 1.61 6.79
N THR A 149 26.21 0.51 6.06
CA THR A 149 26.93 -0.73 6.44
C THR A 149 28.20 -0.97 5.63
N THR A 150 28.77 0.05 4.99
CA THR A 150 30.07 -0.04 4.31
C THR A 150 31.20 -0.33 5.32
N LEU A 151 32.29 -0.95 4.87
CA LEU A 151 33.43 -1.25 5.73
C LEU A 151 33.97 -0.02 6.48
N LYS A 152 33.93 1.15 5.83
CA LYS A 152 34.33 2.41 6.47
C LYS A 152 33.42 2.79 7.65
N SER A 153 32.10 2.65 7.49
CA SER A 153 31.13 2.94 8.55
C SER A 153 31.18 1.92 9.67
N LEU A 154 31.41 0.66 9.33
CA LEU A 154 31.58 -0.42 10.32
C LEU A 154 32.90 -0.30 11.10
N GLY A 155 33.89 0.44 10.59
CA GLY A 155 35.21 0.58 11.22
C GLY A 155 36.17 -0.58 10.90
N LEU A 156 35.88 -1.34 9.86
CA LEU A 156 36.67 -2.50 9.42
C LEU A 156 37.55 -2.20 8.19
N ALA A 157 37.65 -0.94 7.77
CA ALA A 157 38.49 -0.55 6.65
C ALA A 157 39.99 -0.77 7.02
N GLY A 158 40.67 -1.67 6.29
CA GLY A 158 42.07 -1.99 6.54
C GLY A 158 42.29 -2.90 7.77
N PHE A 159 41.30 -3.63 8.22
CA PHE A 159 41.42 -4.62 9.30
C PHE A 159 42.44 -5.71 8.90
N ASN A 160 43.43 -5.96 9.76
CA ASN A 160 44.52 -6.86 9.46
C ASN A 160 44.95 -7.64 10.71
N VAL A 161 44.97 -8.99 10.63
CA VAL A 161 45.32 -9.92 11.71
C VAL A 161 46.79 -10.35 11.70
N THR A 162 47.62 -9.89 10.74
CA THR A 162 49.04 -10.19 10.71
C THR A 162 49.89 -9.32 11.63
N GLY A 163 49.32 -8.19 12.13
CA GLY A 163 49.93 -7.28 13.10
C GLY A 163 49.09 -7.17 14.37
N ASP A 164 49.31 -6.09 15.12
CA ASP A 164 48.44 -5.76 16.26
C ASP A 164 47.07 -5.34 15.75
N PHE A 165 46.02 -5.99 16.20
CA PHE A 165 44.66 -5.70 15.84
C PHE A 165 43.72 -5.74 17.04
N ASP A 166 42.61 -5.02 16.98
CA ASP A 166 41.59 -4.95 18.03
C ASP A 166 40.35 -5.78 17.67
N LEU A 167 40.10 -6.86 18.43
CA LEU A 167 38.89 -7.69 18.30
C LEU A 167 37.61 -6.89 18.57
N ASN A 168 37.71 -5.80 19.38
CA ASN A 168 36.54 -4.96 19.62
C ASN A 168 36.02 -4.29 18.35
N ALA A 169 36.86 -4.07 17.33
CA ALA A 169 36.42 -3.53 16.05
C ALA A 169 35.36 -4.43 15.39
N ILE A 170 35.55 -5.77 15.45
CA ILE A 170 34.62 -6.76 14.88
C ILE A 170 33.35 -6.79 15.75
N SER A 171 33.47 -6.84 17.07
CA SER A 171 32.32 -6.83 17.99
C SER A 171 31.47 -5.57 17.79
N ASN A 172 32.11 -4.41 17.67
CA ASN A 172 31.42 -3.15 17.42
C ASN A 172 30.72 -3.14 16.03
N ALA A 173 31.30 -3.75 15.01
CA ALA A 173 30.67 -3.90 13.71
C ALA A 173 29.46 -4.83 13.78
N MET A 174 29.55 -5.97 14.47
CA MET A 174 28.43 -6.90 14.70
C MET A 174 27.29 -6.20 15.47
N ASP A 175 27.61 -5.43 16.49
CA ASP A 175 26.63 -4.66 17.26
C ASP A 175 25.91 -3.62 16.39
N LYS A 176 26.64 -2.92 15.52
CA LYS A 176 26.03 -1.96 14.58
C LYS A 176 25.07 -2.65 13.62
N VAL A 177 25.50 -3.76 12.98
CA VAL A 177 24.63 -4.51 12.08
C VAL A 177 23.42 -5.08 12.83
N SER A 178 23.61 -5.62 14.03
CA SER A 178 22.53 -6.14 14.87
C SER A 178 21.51 -5.05 15.25
N LYS A 179 21.97 -3.86 15.64
CA LYS A 179 21.11 -2.71 15.94
C LYS A 179 20.36 -2.25 14.70
N ALA A 180 21.03 -2.16 13.54
CA ALA A 180 20.40 -1.81 12.29
C ALA A 180 19.28 -2.79 11.94
N ARG A 181 19.52 -4.10 12.02
CA ARG A 181 18.51 -5.13 11.80
C ARG A 181 17.34 -5.04 12.78
N SER A 182 17.63 -4.81 14.06
CA SER A 182 16.58 -4.61 15.07
C SER A 182 15.68 -3.41 14.75
N ASN A 183 16.28 -2.29 14.31
CA ASN A 183 15.54 -1.10 13.88
C ASN A 183 14.67 -1.41 12.67
N LEU A 184 15.21 -2.08 11.65
CA LEU A 184 14.42 -2.47 10.48
C LEU A 184 13.27 -3.41 10.85
N GLY A 185 13.48 -4.37 11.74
CA GLY A 185 12.44 -5.25 12.26
C GLY A 185 11.30 -4.49 12.96
N ALA A 186 11.67 -3.50 13.79
CA ALA A 186 10.68 -2.65 14.44
C ALA A 186 9.87 -1.82 13.44
N VAL A 187 10.53 -1.28 12.40
CA VAL A 187 9.86 -0.53 11.32
C VAL A 187 8.98 -1.45 10.48
N THR A 188 9.43 -2.66 10.16
CA THR A 188 8.63 -3.66 9.44
C THR A 188 7.32 -3.96 10.18
N ASN A 189 7.39 -4.20 11.50
CA ASN A 189 6.19 -4.39 12.31
C ASN A 189 5.24 -3.17 12.28
N ARG A 190 5.80 -1.94 12.31
CA ARG A 190 4.99 -0.72 12.19
C ARG A 190 4.31 -0.61 10.82
N LEU A 191 4.99 -0.98 9.76
CA LEU A 191 4.42 -1.00 8.40
C LEU A 191 3.34 -2.07 8.25
N ASP A 192 3.52 -3.27 8.84
CA ASP A 192 2.49 -4.31 8.87
C ASP A 192 1.22 -3.83 9.57
N HIS A 193 1.37 -3.18 10.73
CA HIS A 193 0.22 -2.57 11.41
C HIS A 193 -0.43 -1.46 10.58
N THR A 194 0.36 -0.63 9.91
CA THR A 194 -0.15 0.44 9.04
C THR A 194 -0.88 -0.13 7.82
N TYR A 195 -0.34 -1.17 7.21
CA TYR A 195 -0.98 -1.90 6.11
C TYR A 195 -2.37 -2.43 6.53
N ASN A 196 -2.43 -3.16 7.65
CA ASN A 196 -3.67 -3.74 8.17
C ASN A 196 -4.69 -2.65 8.55
N TYR A 197 -4.23 -1.56 9.16
CA TYR A 197 -5.07 -0.41 9.49
C TYR A 197 -5.66 0.23 8.22
N ASN A 198 -4.84 0.47 7.21
CA ASN A 198 -5.29 1.08 5.97
C ASN A 198 -6.30 0.21 5.22
N GLN A 199 -6.12 -1.10 5.22
CA GLN A 199 -7.07 -2.06 4.65
C GLN A 199 -8.43 -1.95 5.36
N LEU A 200 -8.43 -2.09 6.69
CA LEU A 200 -9.66 -2.00 7.48
C LEU A 200 -10.34 -0.62 7.36
N ALA A 201 -9.55 0.45 7.38
CA ALA A 201 -10.07 1.81 7.21
C ALA A 201 -10.67 2.00 5.81
N SER A 202 -10.04 1.47 4.76
CA SER A 202 -10.55 1.51 3.39
C SER A 202 -11.89 0.81 3.27
N GLU A 203 -12.04 -0.39 3.85
CA GLU A 203 -13.31 -1.12 3.88
C GLU A 203 -14.43 -0.35 4.59
N ASN A 204 -14.12 0.28 5.73
CA ASN A 204 -15.09 1.08 6.48
C ASN A 204 -15.51 2.35 5.70
N VAL A 205 -14.57 2.99 5.02
CA VAL A 205 -14.83 4.15 4.15
C VAL A 205 -15.67 3.73 2.95
N LEU A 206 -15.35 2.62 2.30
CA LEU A 206 -16.12 2.03 1.21
C LEU A 206 -17.56 1.72 1.66
N ALA A 207 -17.75 1.06 2.80
CA ALA A 207 -19.06 0.77 3.36
C ALA A 207 -19.86 2.05 3.69
N SER A 208 -19.17 3.11 4.12
CA SER A 208 -19.81 4.41 4.39
C SER A 208 -20.21 5.12 3.10
N ARG A 209 -19.38 5.05 2.05
CA ARG A 209 -19.68 5.57 0.71
C ARG A 209 -20.86 4.82 0.10
N SER A 210 -20.87 3.49 0.18
CA SER A 210 -21.95 2.63 -0.32
C SER A 210 -23.30 3.03 0.27
N ARG A 211 -23.38 3.27 1.58
CA ARG A 211 -24.63 3.73 2.23
C ARG A 211 -25.14 5.07 1.72
N ILE A 212 -24.26 5.94 1.21
CA ILE A 212 -24.63 7.25 0.68
C ILE A 212 -24.99 7.16 -0.80
N GLU A 213 -24.17 6.46 -1.59
CA GLU A 213 -24.20 6.51 -3.06
C GLU A 213 -24.97 5.35 -3.69
N ASP A 214 -24.98 4.15 -3.07
CA ASP A 214 -25.53 2.95 -3.69
C ASP A 214 -27.06 2.89 -3.61
N LEU A 215 -27.63 2.20 -4.59
CA LEU A 215 -29.06 1.99 -4.73
C LEU A 215 -29.48 0.68 -4.05
N ASP A 216 -30.55 0.76 -3.24
CA ASP A 216 -31.27 -0.43 -2.78
C ASP A 216 -32.03 -1.05 -3.98
N MET A 217 -31.38 -1.99 -4.67
CA MET A 217 -31.89 -2.63 -5.89
C MET A 217 -33.28 -3.27 -5.71
N PRO A 218 -33.57 -4.09 -4.67
CA PRO A 218 -34.90 -4.64 -4.42
C PRO A 218 -35.98 -3.60 -4.32
N LYS A 219 -35.72 -2.52 -3.59
CA LYS A 219 -36.65 -1.41 -3.42
C LYS A 219 -36.89 -0.65 -4.74
N ALA A 220 -35.82 -0.36 -5.47
CA ALA A 220 -35.90 0.35 -6.75
C ALA A 220 -36.65 -0.47 -7.83
N ILE A 221 -36.44 -1.78 -7.88
CA ILE A 221 -37.18 -2.68 -8.80
C ILE A 221 -38.66 -2.72 -8.43
N SER A 222 -38.99 -2.76 -7.14
CA SER A 222 -40.38 -2.75 -6.67
C SER A 222 -41.08 -1.45 -7.03
N GLU A 223 -40.40 -0.31 -6.84
CA GLU A 223 -40.94 1.02 -7.20
C GLU A 223 -41.11 1.15 -8.70
N LYS A 224 -40.15 0.65 -9.51
CA LYS A 224 -40.27 0.61 -10.97
C LYS A 224 -41.49 -0.18 -11.41
N LYS A 225 -41.68 -1.42 -10.92
CA LYS A 225 -42.85 -2.26 -11.25
C LYS A 225 -44.15 -1.56 -10.92
N LYS A 226 -44.22 -0.86 -9.77
CA LYS A 226 -45.38 -0.09 -9.37
C LYS A 226 -45.65 1.07 -10.34
N GLN A 227 -44.61 1.78 -10.78
CA GLN A 227 -44.74 2.86 -11.76
C GLN A 227 -45.17 2.34 -13.13
N ASP A 228 -44.60 1.24 -13.60
CA ASP A 228 -44.98 0.59 -14.86
C ASP A 228 -46.49 0.21 -14.82
N ALA A 229 -46.96 -0.44 -13.76
CA ALA A 229 -48.36 -0.82 -13.58
C ALA A 229 -49.30 0.40 -13.56
N LEU A 230 -48.90 1.50 -12.88
CA LEU A 230 -49.67 2.75 -12.87
C LEU A 230 -49.71 3.42 -14.24
N ALA A 231 -48.62 3.35 -15.03
CA ALA A 231 -48.57 3.87 -16.40
C ALA A 231 -49.52 3.08 -17.32
N GLU A 232 -49.50 1.75 -17.23
CA GLU A 232 -50.44 0.89 -17.97
C GLU A 232 -51.89 1.19 -17.60
N TYR A 233 -52.20 1.30 -16.33
CA TYR A 233 -53.53 1.65 -15.87
C TYR A 233 -53.97 3.03 -16.41
N ARG A 234 -53.12 4.03 -16.39
CA ARG A 234 -53.41 5.38 -16.94
C ARG A 234 -53.68 5.33 -18.44
N THR A 235 -52.87 4.58 -19.18
CA THR A 235 -53.10 4.42 -20.64
C THR A 235 -54.37 3.70 -20.94
N MET A 236 -54.76 2.69 -20.17
CA MET A 236 -56.02 1.95 -20.29
C MET A 236 -57.21 2.89 -20.01
N MET A 237 -57.15 3.67 -18.96
CA MET A 237 -58.22 4.66 -18.61
C MET A 237 -58.36 5.77 -19.65
N LEU A 238 -57.23 6.25 -20.22
CA LEU A 238 -57.27 7.24 -21.31
C LEU A 238 -57.93 6.67 -22.58
N ARG A 239 -57.59 5.41 -22.94
CA ARG A 239 -58.26 4.74 -24.07
C ARG A 239 -59.74 4.56 -23.84
N ARG A 240 -60.14 4.19 -22.61
CA ARG A 240 -61.54 4.04 -22.25
C ARG A 240 -62.32 5.36 -22.38
N LYS A 241 -61.73 6.45 -21.84
CA LYS A 241 -62.30 7.79 -21.95
C LYS A 241 -62.43 8.25 -23.40
N LEU A 242 -61.40 8.05 -24.23
CA LEU A 242 -61.45 8.36 -25.65
C LEU A 242 -62.54 7.57 -26.40
N ASN A 243 -62.75 6.29 -26.04
CA ASN A 243 -63.83 5.48 -26.62
C ASN A 243 -65.21 5.98 -26.17
N GLU A 244 -65.38 6.37 -24.91
CA GLU A 244 -66.62 6.99 -24.42
C GLU A 244 -66.89 8.32 -25.12
N ASP A 245 -65.90 9.20 -25.25
CA ASP A 245 -66.05 10.48 -25.96
C ASP A 245 -66.37 10.29 -27.45
N THR A 246 -65.83 9.29 -28.11
CA THR A 246 -66.14 8.95 -29.52
C THR A 246 -67.54 8.37 -29.67
N LEU A 247 -68.03 7.58 -28.71
CA LEU A 247 -69.41 7.08 -28.69
C LEU A 247 -70.39 8.21 -28.50
N VAL A 248 -70.15 9.12 -27.60
CA VAL A 248 -70.98 10.32 -27.35
C VAL A 248 -71.02 11.18 -28.63
N ALA A 249 -69.88 11.44 -29.28
CA ALA A 249 -69.81 12.20 -30.53
C ALA A 249 -70.63 11.55 -31.67
N ARG A 250 -70.69 10.19 -31.75
CA ARG A 250 -71.54 9.45 -32.73
C ARG A 250 -73.02 9.50 -32.39
N MET A 251 -73.41 9.69 -31.17
CA MET A 251 -74.84 9.81 -30.78
C MET A 251 -75.42 11.20 -31.07
N PHE A 252 -74.59 12.19 -31.31
CA PHE A 252 -75.00 13.55 -31.68
C PHE A 252 -74.86 13.90 -33.17
N GLN A 253 -74.50 12.91 -34.00
CA GLN A 253 -74.56 12.95 -35.48
C GLN A 253 -75.81 12.20 -35.99
#